data_2f96f47433b250e61f39e7b6ab13286e
#
_entry.id   2f96f47433b250e61f39e7b6ab13286e
#
_cell.length_a   1.000
_cell.length_b   1.000
_cell.length_c   1.000
_cell.angle_alpha   90.00
_cell.angle_beta   90.00
_cell.angle_gamma   90.00
#
_symmetry.space_group_name_H-M   'P 1'
#
loop_
_entity.id
_entity.type
_entity.pdbx_description
1 polymer ?
#
loop_
_entity_poly.entity_id
_entity_poly.type
_entity_poly.pdbx_seq_one_letter_code
_entity_poly.pdbx_strand_id
1 'polypeptide(L)'
;GTVISFVRNMKDIAHAGESAKVEHVENGMLYLDNGKLLHVKSAADYIEVGEMRKIELCQGDLIQFNVNVKHRKIYNGGIARITDDPNKVMLLYSDGRERGLADLPEDYTAFKYGWVTTSHKSQGRTAENVVVAAQTLDRKAFYVALSRGRKNMALHCPEKEFLKQQLCFRHSDRKSV
;
A
#
# COMPACT_ATOMS: atom_id res chain seq x y z
N GLY A 1 -0.49 -20.59 0.23
CA GLY A 1 0.88 -20.75 -0.28
C GLY A 1 1.56 -19.37 -0.37
N THR A 2 2.87 -19.38 -0.41
CA THR A 2 3.69 -18.17 -0.57
C THR A 2 3.41 -17.54 -1.93
N VAL A 3 3.23 -16.22 -1.95
CA VAL A 3 3.02 -15.45 -3.16
C VAL A 3 4.17 -14.46 -3.31
N ILE A 4 4.63 -14.28 -4.54
CA ILE A 4 5.57 -13.22 -4.89
C ILE A 4 4.85 -12.15 -5.71
N SER A 5 5.16 -10.89 -5.44
CA SER A 5 4.71 -9.75 -6.22
C SER A 5 5.89 -9.10 -6.92
N PHE A 6 5.77 -8.82 -8.21
CA PHE A 6 6.82 -8.17 -8.97
C PHE A 6 6.77 -6.66 -8.76
N VAL A 7 7.80 -6.11 -8.14
CA VAL A 7 7.93 -4.65 -7.89
C VAL A 7 8.61 -3.91 -9.04
N ARG A 8 9.22 -4.65 -9.95
CA ARG A 8 9.85 -4.16 -11.19
C ARG A 8 9.56 -5.10 -12.34
N ASN A 9 9.63 -4.58 -13.59
CA ASN A 9 9.53 -5.42 -14.75
C ASN A 9 10.74 -6.38 -14.83
N MET A 10 10.47 -7.64 -15.00
CA MET A 10 11.47 -8.67 -15.26
C MET A 10 11.26 -9.19 -16.69
N LYS A 11 12.24 -8.92 -17.56
CA LYS A 11 12.13 -9.21 -19.01
C LYS A 11 11.71 -10.65 -19.25
N ASP A 12 10.75 -10.85 -20.14
CA ASP A 12 10.19 -12.13 -20.58
C ASP A 12 9.52 -12.97 -19.45
N ILE A 13 9.41 -12.41 -18.24
CA ILE A 13 8.88 -13.13 -17.07
C ILE A 13 7.62 -12.44 -16.54
N ALA A 14 7.71 -11.18 -16.07
CA ALA A 14 6.55 -10.51 -15.48
C ALA A 14 6.67 -8.98 -15.53
N HIS A 15 5.53 -8.32 -15.48
CA HIS A 15 5.46 -6.87 -15.32
C HIS A 15 5.32 -6.47 -13.85
N ALA A 16 5.76 -5.25 -13.56
CA ALA A 16 5.57 -4.65 -12.24
C ALA A 16 4.07 -4.58 -11.89
N GLY A 17 3.72 -5.06 -10.70
CA GLY A 17 2.33 -5.13 -10.23
C GLY A 17 1.68 -6.51 -10.38
N GLU A 18 2.23 -7.39 -11.20
CA GLU A 18 1.79 -8.79 -11.28
C GLU A 18 2.20 -9.58 -10.04
N SER A 19 1.49 -10.67 -9.78
CA SER A 19 1.81 -11.63 -8.71
C SER A 19 1.72 -13.05 -9.22
N ALA A 20 2.47 -13.94 -8.60
CA ALA A 20 2.43 -15.37 -8.88
C ALA A 20 2.58 -16.15 -7.58
N LYS A 21 1.96 -17.33 -7.53
CA LYS A 21 2.09 -18.24 -6.39
C LYS A 21 3.32 -19.13 -6.57
N VAL A 22 4.08 -19.28 -5.51
CA VAL A 22 5.19 -20.23 -5.49
C VAL A 22 4.64 -21.61 -5.21
N GLU A 23 4.82 -22.54 -6.17
CA GLU A 23 4.43 -23.93 -6.00
C GLU A 23 5.45 -24.69 -5.15
N HIS A 24 6.72 -24.60 -5.53
CA HIS A 24 7.83 -25.17 -4.75
C HIS A 24 9.14 -24.43 -5.03
N VAL A 25 10.14 -24.73 -4.23
CA VAL A 25 11.50 -24.20 -4.35
C VAL A 25 12.47 -25.37 -4.39
N GLU A 26 13.29 -25.42 -5.42
CA GLU A 26 14.30 -26.46 -5.58
C GLU A 26 15.59 -25.88 -6.14
N ASN A 27 16.73 -26.26 -5.59
CA ASN A 27 18.08 -25.85 -6.03
C ASN A 27 18.24 -24.34 -6.28
N GLY A 28 17.57 -23.50 -5.48
CA GLY A 28 17.60 -22.04 -5.65
C GLY A 28 16.74 -21.50 -6.78
N MET A 29 15.86 -22.33 -7.34
CA MET A 29 14.85 -21.98 -8.34
C MET A 29 13.47 -21.91 -7.68
N LEU A 30 12.69 -20.89 -8.01
CA LEU A 30 11.27 -20.75 -7.69
C LEU A 30 10.46 -21.27 -8.88
N TYR A 31 9.58 -22.20 -8.63
CA TYR A 31 8.61 -22.72 -9.58
C TYR A 31 7.28 -22.02 -9.33
N LEU A 32 6.74 -21.35 -10.33
CA LEU A 32 5.54 -20.53 -10.21
C LEU A 32 4.32 -21.21 -10.84
N ASP A 33 3.14 -20.96 -10.29
CA ASP A 33 1.86 -21.48 -10.75
C ASP A 33 1.50 -21.15 -12.22
N ASN A 34 2.13 -20.14 -12.78
CA ASN A 34 2.02 -19.78 -14.20
C ASN A 34 3.05 -20.49 -15.10
N GLY A 35 3.76 -21.51 -14.57
CA GLY A 35 4.75 -22.31 -15.27
C GLY A 35 6.12 -21.61 -15.48
N LYS A 36 6.31 -20.42 -14.94
CA LYS A 36 7.58 -19.69 -15.03
C LYS A 36 8.55 -20.09 -13.94
N LEU A 37 9.84 -20.00 -14.26
CA LEU A 37 10.96 -20.33 -13.39
C LEU A 37 11.78 -19.09 -13.09
N LEU A 38 12.16 -18.89 -11.83
CA LEU A 38 12.98 -17.79 -11.37
C LEU A 38 14.15 -18.31 -10.55
N HIS A 39 15.34 -17.82 -10.83
CA HIS A 39 16.46 -18.02 -9.92
C HIS A 39 16.37 -17.02 -8.75
N VAL A 40 16.32 -17.50 -7.51
CA VAL A 40 16.12 -16.67 -6.30
C VAL A 40 17.05 -15.46 -6.23
N LYS A 41 18.36 -15.68 -6.46
CA LYS A 41 19.37 -14.60 -6.42
C LYS A 41 19.12 -13.53 -7.47
N SER A 42 18.73 -13.92 -8.71
CA SER A 42 18.49 -12.97 -9.80
C SER A 42 17.17 -12.23 -9.64
N ALA A 43 16.20 -12.85 -8.95
CA ALA A 43 14.88 -12.28 -8.73
C ALA A 43 14.80 -11.36 -7.50
N ALA A 44 15.75 -11.42 -6.59
CA ALA A 44 15.69 -10.77 -5.28
C ALA A 44 15.36 -9.27 -5.34
N ASP A 45 15.89 -8.54 -6.32
CA ASP A 45 15.65 -7.10 -6.49
C ASP A 45 14.34 -6.78 -7.25
N TYR A 46 13.66 -7.80 -7.76
CA TYR A 46 12.47 -7.66 -8.61
C TYR A 46 11.19 -8.10 -7.92
N ILE A 47 11.28 -8.86 -6.84
CA ILE A 47 10.13 -9.47 -6.17
C ILE A 47 10.06 -9.07 -4.69
N GLU A 48 8.83 -9.04 -4.18
CA GLU A 48 8.53 -9.05 -2.75
C GLU A 48 7.73 -10.30 -2.41
N VAL A 49 8.03 -10.90 -1.27
CA VAL A 49 7.33 -12.09 -0.77
C VAL A 49 6.20 -11.65 0.14
N GLY A 50 5.04 -12.25 -0.05
CA GLY A 50 3.86 -11.89 0.73
C GLY A 50 2.77 -12.97 0.71
N GLU A 51 1.62 -12.58 1.21
CA GLU A 51 0.41 -13.38 1.18
C GLU A 51 -0.67 -12.64 0.38
N MET A 52 -1.37 -13.36 -0.49
CA MET A 52 -2.56 -12.83 -1.15
C MET A 52 -3.69 -12.71 -0.14
N ARG A 53 -4.26 -11.53 -0.07
CA ARG A 53 -5.51 -11.28 0.66
C ARG A 53 -6.61 -10.95 -0.33
N LYS A 54 -7.70 -11.68 -0.26
CA LYS A 54 -8.90 -11.32 -1.00
C LYS A 54 -9.49 -10.07 -0.36
N ILE A 55 -9.69 -9.03 -1.15
CA ILE A 55 -10.40 -7.81 -0.75
C ILE A 55 -11.63 -7.67 -1.64
N GLU A 56 -12.73 -7.26 -1.04
CA GLU A 56 -13.96 -6.97 -1.76
C GLU A 56 -13.98 -5.48 -2.13
N LEU A 57 -14.22 -5.19 -3.39
CA LEU A 57 -14.26 -3.83 -3.91
C LEU A 57 -15.62 -3.57 -4.54
N CYS A 58 -16.17 -2.40 -4.26
CA CYS A 58 -17.36 -1.86 -4.86
C CYS A 58 -17.05 -0.61 -5.68
N GLN A 59 -17.90 -0.26 -6.60
CA GLN A 59 -17.85 1.03 -7.29
C GLN A 59 -17.81 2.18 -6.28
N GLY A 60 -16.87 3.11 -6.48
CA GLY A 60 -16.65 4.24 -5.58
C GLY A 60 -15.60 4.01 -4.52
N ASP A 61 -15.19 2.77 -4.25
CA ASP A 61 -14.14 2.46 -3.29
C ASP A 61 -12.80 3.07 -3.72
N LEU A 62 -12.01 3.46 -2.72
CA LEU A 62 -10.67 3.98 -2.94
C LEU A 62 -9.64 2.87 -2.80
N ILE A 63 -8.75 2.78 -3.77
CA ILE A 63 -7.56 1.92 -3.73
C ILE A 63 -6.29 2.76 -3.73
N GLN A 64 -5.22 2.24 -3.14
CA GLN A 64 -3.89 2.80 -3.19
C GLN A 64 -2.93 1.81 -3.84
N PHE A 65 -2.24 2.26 -4.87
CA PHE A 65 -1.24 1.46 -5.57
C PHE A 65 0.03 1.29 -4.75
N ASN A 66 0.64 0.12 -4.82
CA ASN A 66 1.89 -0.20 -4.13
C ASN A 66 3.11 -0.28 -5.07
N VAL A 67 2.89 -0.33 -6.38
CA VAL A 67 3.94 -0.48 -7.41
C VAL A 67 3.75 0.54 -8.53
N ASN A 68 4.85 0.96 -9.14
CA ASN A 68 4.83 1.88 -10.28
C ASN A 68 4.62 1.12 -11.60
N VAL A 69 3.62 1.53 -12.38
CA VAL A 69 3.42 1.11 -13.78
C VAL A 69 3.36 2.37 -14.64
N LYS A 70 4.55 2.88 -15.02
CA LYS A 70 4.72 4.21 -15.63
C LYS A 70 3.91 4.41 -16.91
N HIS A 71 3.87 3.42 -17.80
CA HIS A 71 3.13 3.51 -19.05
C HIS A 71 1.61 3.64 -18.87
N ARG A 72 1.07 3.23 -17.71
CA ARG A 72 -0.33 3.36 -17.30
C ARG A 72 -0.58 4.54 -16.37
N LYS A 73 0.42 5.38 -16.12
CA LYS A 73 0.37 6.52 -15.18
C LYS A 73 0.01 6.12 -13.73
N ILE A 74 0.22 4.86 -13.39
CA ILE A 74 0.05 4.31 -12.04
C ILE A 74 1.37 4.50 -11.29
N TYR A 75 1.28 5.11 -10.11
CA TYR A 75 2.45 5.38 -9.25
C TYR A 75 2.22 4.84 -7.85
N ASN A 76 3.29 4.31 -7.25
CA ASN A 76 3.27 3.85 -5.87
C ASN A 76 2.80 4.98 -4.93
N GLY A 77 1.84 4.66 -4.08
CA GLY A 77 1.18 5.63 -3.21
C GLY A 77 0.07 6.43 -3.87
N GLY A 78 -0.10 6.33 -5.20
CA GLY A 78 -1.22 6.95 -5.91
C GLY A 78 -2.55 6.38 -5.44
N ILE A 79 -3.59 7.23 -5.43
CA ILE A 79 -4.96 6.85 -5.08
C ILE A 79 -5.80 6.82 -6.35
N ALA A 80 -6.67 5.83 -6.43
CA ALA A 80 -7.70 5.76 -7.46
C ALA A 80 -9.04 5.37 -6.87
N ARG A 81 -10.11 5.70 -7.59
CA ARG A 81 -11.48 5.26 -7.29
C ARG A 81 -11.89 4.18 -8.26
N ILE A 82 -12.50 3.11 -7.75
CA ILE A 82 -13.08 2.03 -8.56
C ILE A 82 -14.26 2.58 -9.35
N THR A 83 -14.28 2.31 -10.65
CA THR A 83 -15.37 2.69 -11.54
C THR A 83 -16.38 1.55 -11.69
N ASP A 84 -17.38 1.73 -12.53
CA ASP A 84 -18.30 0.69 -12.97
C ASP A 84 -17.66 -0.31 -13.96
N ASP A 85 -16.61 0.11 -14.66
CA ASP A 85 -15.78 -0.78 -15.50
C ASP A 85 -14.69 -1.42 -14.65
N PRO A 86 -14.69 -2.76 -14.46
CA PRO A 86 -13.70 -3.46 -13.63
C PRO A 86 -12.26 -3.30 -14.12
N ASN A 87 -12.07 -2.98 -15.39
CA ASN A 87 -10.76 -2.80 -16.02
C ASN A 87 -10.27 -1.35 -15.98
N LYS A 88 -11.03 -0.43 -15.37
CA LYS A 88 -10.68 0.99 -15.29
C LYS A 88 -10.80 1.55 -13.89
N VAL A 89 -9.93 2.49 -13.60
CA VAL A 89 -9.96 3.26 -12.36
C VAL A 89 -9.86 4.74 -12.64
N MET A 90 -10.50 5.55 -11.82
CA MET A 90 -10.35 7.01 -11.84
C MET A 90 -9.17 7.39 -10.94
N LEU A 91 -8.06 7.80 -11.54
CA LEU A 91 -6.92 8.31 -10.79
C LEU A 91 -7.26 9.62 -10.08
N LEU A 92 -6.77 9.78 -8.86
CA LEU A 92 -7.00 10.98 -8.07
C LEU A 92 -5.70 11.73 -7.77
N TYR A 93 -5.80 13.06 -7.66
CA TYR A 93 -4.78 13.88 -7.04
C TYR A 93 -4.78 13.72 -5.52
N SER A 94 -3.72 14.22 -4.86
CA SER A 94 -3.59 14.18 -3.39
C SER A 94 -4.70 14.95 -2.64
N ASP A 95 -5.36 15.88 -3.31
CA ASP A 95 -6.49 16.66 -2.79
C ASP A 95 -7.87 16.01 -3.07
N GLY A 96 -7.88 14.84 -3.72
CA GLY A 96 -9.09 14.08 -4.05
C GLY A 96 -9.74 14.44 -5.38
N ARG A 97 -9.24 15.47 -6.11
CA ARG A 97 -9.74 15.79 -7.45
C ARG A 97 -9.43 14.69 -8.44
N GLU A 98 -10.30 14.50 -9.41
CA GLU A 98 -10.12 13.53 -10.48
C GLU A 98 -9.00 13.97 -11.44
N ARG A 99 -8.13 13.02 -11.77
CA ARG A 99 -6.99 13.23 -12.67
C ARG A 99 -7.25 12.67 -14.07
N GLY A 100 -8.01 11.58 -14.15
CA GLY A 100 -8.37 10.89 -15.39
C GLY A 100 -8.42 9.38 -15.22
N LEU A 101 -8.99 8.73 -16.21
CA LEU A 101 -9.11 7.26 -16.24
C LEU A 101 -7.75 6.62 -16.56
N ALA A 102 -7.52 5.46 -15.96
CA ALA A 102 -6.41 4.57 -16.27
C ALA A 102 -6.90 3.13 -16.35
N ASP A 103 -6.29 2.36 -17.25
CA ASP A 103 -6.57 0.93 -17.33
C ASP A 103 -5.95 0.20 -16.14
N LEU A 104 -6.73 -0.66 -15.50
CA LEU A 104 -6.31 -1.57 -14.45
C LEU A 104 -6.35 -3.00 -15.01
N PRO A 105 -5.20 -3.63 -15.29
CA PRO A 105 -5.17 -5.00 -15.76
C PRO A 105 -5.76 -5.95 -14.72
N GLU A 106 -6.39 -7.03 -15.16
CA GLU A 106 -6.93 -8.07 -14.27
C GLU A 106 -5.85 -8.72 -13.39
N ASP A 107 -4.65 -8.83 -13.91
CA ASP A 107 -3.47 -9.40 -13.24
C ASP A 107 -2.75 -8.41 -12.30
N TYR A 108 -3.16 -7.14 -12.27
CA TYR A 108 -2.59 -6.16 -11.37
C TYR A 108 -3.16 -6.31 -9.96
N THR A 109 -2.39 -6.88 -9.05
CA THR A 109 -2.79 -7.17 -7.66
C THR A 109 -2.09 -6.28 -6.62
N ALA A 110 -1.16 -5.41 -7.06
CA ALA A 110 -0.33 -4.60 -6.17
C ALA A 110 -1.05 -3.33 -5.67
N PHE A 111 -2.20 -3.49 -5.05
CA PHE A 111 -2.95 -2.39 -4.43
C PHE A 111 -3.55 -2.82 -3.08
N LYS A 112 -4.04 -1.86 -2.34
CA LYS A 112 -4.75 -2.02 -1.08
C LYS A 112 -5.87 -0.99 -0.97
N TYR A 113 -6.70 -1.06 0.07
CA TYR A 113 -7.66 -0.01 0.36
C TYR A 113 -6.99 1.37 0.47
N GLY A 114 -7.54 2.36 -0.23
CA GLY A 114 -6.99 3.71 -0.31
C GLY A 114 -7.36 4.61 0.86
N TRP A 115 -8.37 4.24 1.66
CA TRP A 115 -8.83 4.96 2.83
C TRP A 115 -8.09 4.59 4.12
N VAL A 116 -7.23 3.55 4.10
CA VAL A 116 -6.35 3.17 5.21
C VAL A 116 -4.90 3.47 4.84
N THR A 117 -4.21 4.21 5.71
CA THR A 117 -2.80 4.54 5.49
C THR A 117 -2.06 4.64 6.82
N THR A 118 -0.74 4.54 6.79
CA THR A 118 0.11 4.81 7.96
C THR A 118 0.33 6.32 8.10
N SER A 119 0.64 6.78 9.33
CA SER A 119 0.95 8.19 9.61
C SER A 119 2.04 8.72 8.68
N HIS A 120 3.12 7.96 8.44
CA HIS A 120 4.19 8.35 7.52
C HIS A 120 3.70 8.54 6.08
N LYS A 121 2.91 7.59 5.57
CA LYS A 121 2.37 7.68 4.19
C LYS A 121 1.28 8.74 4.04
N SER A 122 0.68 9.20 5.14
CA SER A 122 -0.29 10.30 5.15
C SER A 122 0.35 11.69 5.13
N GLN A 123 1.66 11.78 5.32
CA GLN A 123 2.36 13.06 5.33
C GLN A 123 2.17 13.80 4.00
N GLY A 124 1.83 15.09 4.08
CA GLY A 124 1.50 15.91 2.90
C GLY A 124 0.06 15.75 2.36
N ARG A 125 -0.74 14.84 2.94
CA ARG A 125 -2.16 14.68 2.58
C ARG A 125 -3.05 15.34 3.62
N THR A 126 -4.25 15.73 3.22
CA THR A 126 -5.27 16.30 4.11
C THR A 126 -6.62 15.68 3.75
N ALA A 127 -7.43 15.37 4.76
CA ALA A 127 -8.79 14.87 4.58
C ALA A 127 -9.75 15.69 5.45
N GLU A 128 -11.02 15.73 5.08
CA GLU A 128 -12.03 16.42 5.91
C GLU A 128 -12.26 15.71 7.24
N ASN A 129 -12.34 14.38 7.19
CA ASN A 129 -12.56 13.53 8.34
C ASN A 129 -11.43 12.49 8.45
N VAL A 130 -10.89 12.32 9.63
CA VAL A 130 -9.81 11.37 9.90
C VAL A 130 -10.16 10.53 11.11
N VAL A 131 -9.99 9.22 10.98
CA VAL A 131 -10.05 8.29 12.11
C VAL A 131 -8.65 7.77 12.37
N VAL A 132 -8.17 7.92 13.60
CA VAL A 132 -6.82 7.51 14.01
C VAL A 132 -6.91 6.32 14.96
N ALA A 133 -6.37 5.17 14.56
CA ALA A 133 -6.17 4.04 15.46
C ALA A 133 -4.83 4.21 16.19
N ALA A 134 -4.89 4.54 17.48
CA ALA A 134 -3.74 4.97 18.27
C ALA A 134 -3.20 3.87 19.21
N GLN A 135 -3.11 2.62 18.73
CA GLN A 135 -2.62 1.51 19.55
C GLN A 135 -1.10 1.57 19.80
N THR A 136 -0.34 2.04 18.81
CA THR A 136 1.14 1.98 18.81
C THR A 136 1.78 3.25 18.29
N LEU A 137 1.09 4.38 18.31
CA LEU A 137 1.62 5.64 17.79
C LEU A 137 2.57 6.30 18.82
N ASP A 138 3.77 6.59 18.37
CA ASP A 138 4.64 7.51 19.12
C ASP A 138 4.13 8.96 19.00
N ARG A 139 4.72 9.86 19.77
CA ARG A 139 4.31 11.26 19.82
C ARG A 139 4.39 11.96 18.46
N LYS A 140 5.43 11.65 17.64
CA LYS A 140 5.63 12.27 16.32
C LYS A 140 4.55 11.77 15.34
N ALA A 141 4.35 10.45 15.28
CA ALA A 141 3.34 9.84 14.42
C ALA A 141 1.91 10.26 14.82
N PHE A 142 1.65 10.40 16.11
CA PHE A 142 0.39 10.92 16.64
C PHE A 142 0.13 12.34 16.15
N TYR A 143 1.10 13.25 16.33
CA TYR A 143 0.97 14.63 15.83
C TYR A 143 0.73 14.69 14.31
N VAL A 144 1.49 13.91 13.54
CA VAL A 144 1.31 13.82 12.09
C VAL A 144 -0.10 13.35 11.74
N ALA A 145 -0.59 12.29 12.38
CA ALA A 145 -1.93 11.76 12.14
C ALA A 145 -3.02 12.79 12.45
N LEU A 146 -2.92 13.46 13.61
CA LEU A 146 -3.88 14.48 14.04
C LEU A 146 -3.92 15.68 13.09
N SER A 147 -2.77 16.10 12.58
CA SER A 147 -2.68 17.26 11.69
C SER A 147 -3.26 17.01 10.27
N ARG A 148 -3.78 15.81 10.00
CA ARG A 148 -4.37 15.46 8.69
C ARG A 148 -5.84 15.81 8.56
N GLY A 149 -6.59 15.90 9.66
CA GLY A 149 -8.01 16.23 9.65
C GLY A 149 -8.28 17.73 9.54
N ARG A 150 -9.14 18.14 8.62
CA ARG A 150 -9.58 19.54 8.46
C ARG A 150 -10.79 19.89 9.31
N LYS A 151 -11.80 18.98 9.33
CA LYS A 151 -13.09 19.24 9.99
C LYS A 151 -13.24 18.39 11.23
N ASN A 152 -13.13 17.09 11.07
CA ASN A 152 -13.36 16.15 12.16
C ASN A 152 -12.20 15.17 12.30
N MET A 153 -11.97 14.79 13.54
CA MET A 153 -11.02 13.78 13.88
C MET A 153 -11.57 12.91 14.99
N ALA A 154 -11.60 11.61 14.78
CA ALA A 154 -11.92 10.62 15.77
C ALA A 154 -10.66 9.83 16.15
N LEU A 155 -10.40 9.72 17.44
CA LEU A 155 -9.30 8.93 17.96
C LEU A 155 -9.86 7.66 18.60
N HIS A 156 -9.43 6.52 18.07
CA HIS A 156 -9.73 5.21 18.62
C HIS A 156 -8.52 4.65 19.34
N CYS A 157 -8.61 4.48 20.66
CA CYS A 157 -7.57 3.86 21.49
C CYS A 157 -8.22 2.85 22.45
N PRO A 158 -7.61 1.68 22.66
CA PRO A 158 -8.12 0.69 23.61
C PRO A 158 -8.11 1.21 25.04
N GLU A 159 -7.09 1.95 25.43
CA GLU A 159 -6.87 2.43 26.79
C GLU A 159 -6.30 3.86 26.79
N LYS A 160 -7.09 4.81 27.30
CA LYS A 160 -6.75 6.24 27.33
C LYS A 160 -5.50 6.54 28.15
N GLU A 161 -5.36 5.91 29.32
CA GLU A 161 -4.23 6.18 30.21
C GLU A 161 -2.91 5.69 29.64
N PHE A 162 -2.91 4.52 29.00
CA PHE A 162 -1.74 4.02 28.27
C PHE A 162 -1.32 4.96 27.15
N LEU A 163 -2.26 5.46 26.36
CA LEU A 163 -1.98 6.43 25.31
C LEU A 163 -1.40 7.73 25.88
N LYS A 164 -1.95 8.26 26.98
CA LYS A 164 -1.41 9.46 27.64
C LYS A 164 0.04 9.23 28.08
N GLN A 165 0.33 8.09 28.70
CA GLN A 165 1.70 7.74 29.09
C GLN A 165 2.65 7.69 27.90
N GLN A 166 2.29 7.00 26.82
CA GLN A 166 3.10 6.94 25.59
C GLN A 166 3.39 8.33 25.00
N LEU A 167 2.40 9.22 25.02
CA LEU A 167 2.55 10.58 24.46
C LEU A 167 3.37 11.49 25.38
N CYS A 168 3.39 11.24 26.69
CA CYS A 168 4.19 11.99 27.67
C CYS A 168 5.64 11.57 27.72
N PHE A 169 5.98 10.32 27.34
CA PHE A 169 7.37 9.89 27.28
C PHE A 169 8.13 10.67 26.20
N ARG A 170 9.10 11.48 26.62
CA ARG A 170 10.13 12.03 25.72
C ARG A 170 11.00 10.86 25.24
N HIS A 171 10.83 10.43 24.02
CA HIS A 171 11.91 9.69 23.37
C HIS A 171 13.12 10.63 23.31
N SER A 172 14.13 10.33 24.10
CA SER A 172 15.45 10.94 23.94
C SER A 172 15.87 10.68 22.49
N ASP A 173 16.15 11.75 21.75
CA ASP A 173 16.71 11.65 20.41
C ASP A 173 17.94 10.73 20.49
N ARG A 174 17.84 9.53 19.92
CA ARG A 174 19.03 8.74 19.66
C ARG A 174 19.85 9.54 18.66
N LYS A 175 20.86 10.25 19.16
CA LYS A 175 21.91 10.78 18.31
C LYS A 175 22.53 9.56 17.65
N SER A 176 22.32 9.41 16.35
CA SER A 176 23.13 8.53 15.51
C SER A 176 24.56 9.04 15.60
N VAL A 177 25.43 8.21 16.14
CA VAL A 177 26.88 8.35 16.05
C VAL A 177 27.31 7.82 14.70
#